data_a7d0155a9d20540ee9e13d889da6a1a8
#
_entry.id   a7d0155a9d20540ee9e13d889da6a1a8
#
_cell.length_a   1.000
_cell.length_b   1.000
_cell.length_c   1.000
_cell.angle_alpha   90.00
_cell.angle_beta   90.00
_cell.angle_gamma   90.00
#
_symmetry.space_group_name_H-M   'P 1'
#
loop_
_entity.id
_entity.type
_entity.pdbx_description
1 polymer ?
#
loop_
_entity_poly.entity_id
_entity_poly.type
_entity_poly.pdbx_seq_one_letter_code
_entity_poly.pdbx_strand_id
1 'polypeptide(L)'
;MSNCAVVGINWGDEGKGRMVDLIAKDYDIVIRYQGGNNAGHTIVNEYGKFALHLIPSGIFSEGVVNVLGNGVVIDLEDLCREIDNLRAHGIRITPENLKISERATIVFPFHRALDGLEEARLKDRKYGSTLRGIAPVYSDKYQKKTVMLGELLYPEHLKAHLATILEWKNLIIHNVYGAEPYKLEDMLAWCQEFGSKLAPYICNTTRFLYDAEKSGKNIMFEAQLGALRDIDFGIFPYTSSSSSNAGYACVGAGIPG
;
A
#
# COMPACT_ATOMS: atom_id res chain seq x y z
N MET A 1 -1.39 22.08 -16.59
CA MET A 1 -1.60 20.98 -15.65
C MET A 1 -1.82 19.72 -16.47
N SER A 2 -1.02 18.69 -16.27
CA SER A 2 -1.16 17.40 -16.94
C SER A 2 -1.20 16.32 -15.89
N ASN A 3 -2.34 15.64 -15.76
CA ASN A 3 -2.50 14.46 -14.91
C ASN A 3 -2.42 13.22 -15.79
N CYS A 4 -1.63 12.23 -15.38
CA CYS A 4 -1.41 11.00 -16.13
C CYS A 4 -1.51 9.78 -15.21
N ALA A 5 -2.14 8.70 -15.68
CA ALA A 5 -2.14 7.41 -14.99
C ALA A 5 -1.35 6.38 -15.80
N VAL A 6 -0.33 5.81 -15.21
CA VAL A 6 0.43 4.69 -15.76
C VAL A 6 -0.18 3.39 -15.25
N VAL A 7 -0.88 2.67 -16.13
CA VAL A 7 -1.62 1.45 -15.79
C VAL A 7 -1.11 0.25 -16.60
N GLY A 8 -1.27 -0.96 -16.08
CA GLY A 8 -1.03 -2.19 -16.82
C GLY A 8 -2.31 -2.64 -17.52
N ILE A 9 -2.21 -3.08 -18.76
CA ILE A 9 -3.34 -3.58 -19.57
C ILE A 9 -3.42 -5.11 -19.59
N ASN A 10 -2.41 -5.78 -19.11
CA ASN A 10 -2.30 -7.23 -19.09
C ASN A 10 -2.17 -7.76 -17.64
N TRP A 11 -1.13 -8.53 -17.35
CA TRP A 11 -0.88 -9.16 -16.04
C TRP A 11 -0.23 -8.25 -15.02
N GLY A 12 0.39 -7.14 -15.44
CA GLY A 12 1.07 -6.19 -14.57
C GLY A 12 2.59 -6.21 -14.67
N ASP A 13 3.15 -7.07 -15.51
CA ASP A 13 4.60 -7.23 -15.71
C ASP A 13 5.14 -6.41 -16.90
N GLU A 14 4.39 -5.40 -17.34
CA GLU A 14 4.70 -4.61 -18.54
C GLU A 14 5.79 -3.53 -18.32
N GLY A 15 6.38 -3.48 -17.10
CA GLY A 15 7.47 -2.55 -16.80
C GLY A 15 7.00 -1.14 -16.38
N LYS A 16 5.81 -1.01 -15.76
CA LYS A 16 5.29 0.29 -15.30
C LYS A 16 6.27 1.06 -14.43
N GLY A 17 6.89 0.41 -13.43
CA GLY A 17 7.85 1.08 -12.57
C GLY A 17 9.00 1.71 -13.32
N ARG A 18 9.55 1.02 -14.33
CA ARG A 18 10.59 1.58 -15.21
C ARG A 18 10.09 2.77 -16.02
N MET A 19 8.86 2.71 -16.54
CA MET A 19 8.28 3.83 -17.26
C MET A 19 8.05 5.03 -16.36
N VAL A 20 7.53 4.81 -15.14
CA VAL A 20 7.35 5.87 -14.14
C VAL A 20 8.70 6.51 -13.78
N ASP A 21 9.72 5.71 -13.45
CA ASP A 21 11.07 6.21 -13.14
C ASP A 21 11.62 7.11 -14.28
N LEU A 22 11.44 6.68 -15.54
CA LEU A 22 11.93 7.41 -16.71
C LEU A 22 11.26 8.78 -16.89
N ILE A 23 9.95 8.89 -16.68
CA ILE A 23 9.16 10.09 -16.96
C ILE A 23 8.81 10.89 -15.70
N ALA A 24 9.13 10.40 -14.49
CA ALA A 24 8.78 11.05 -13.22
C ALA A 24 9.33 12.48 -13.12
N LYS A 25 10.49 12.75 -13.71
CA LYS A 25 11.13 14.09 -13.75
C LYS A 25 10.27 15.19 -14.40
N ASP A 26 9.28 14.80 -15.19
CA ASP A 26 8.36 15.74 -15.86
C ASP A 26 7.12 16.04 -15.00
N TYR A 27 7.04 15.45 -13.79
CA TYR A 27 5.94 15.57 -12.85
C TYR A 27 6.41 16.09 -11.49
N ASP A 28 5.52 16.78 -10.78
CA ASP A 28 5.79 17.26 -9.43
C ASP A 28 5.49 16.19 -8.37
N ILE A 29 4.54 15.29 -8.65
CA ILE A 29 4.05 14.30 -7.70
C ILE A 29 3.83 12.96 -8.41
N VAL A 30 4.27 11.86 -7.77
CA VAL A 30 3.95 10.48 -8.17
C VAL A 30 3.19 9.77 -7.04
N ILE A 31 2.02 9.20 -7.36
CA ILE A 31 1.11 8.60 -6.36
C ILE A 31 0.89 7.13 -6.65
N ARG A 32 1.13 6.25 -5.67
CA ARG A 32 0.54 4.91 -5.63
C ARG A 32 -0.86 5.01 -5.05
N TYR A 33 -1.86 4.53 -5.77
CA TYR A 33 -3.26 4.73 -5.41
C TYR A 33 -4.03 3.45 -5.03
N GLN A 34 -3.42 2.28 -5.21
CA GLN A 34 -4.07 0.99 -4.91
C GLN A 34 -3.04 -0.12 -4.65
N GLY A 35 -3.52 -1.27 -4.13
CA GLY A 35 -2.71 -2.44 -3.84
C GLY A 35 -1.88 -2.27 -2.58
N GLY A 36 -0.85 -3.07 -2.44
CA GLY A 36 0.06 -3.10 -1.30
C GLY A 36 1.43 -3.64 -1.72
N ASN A 37 2.08 -4.40 -0.83
CA ASN A 37 3.38 -5.01 -1.05
C ASN A 37 3.34 -6.33 -1.87
N ASN A 38 2.23 -6.60 -2.55
CA ASN A 38 2.02 -7.83 -3.35
C ASN A 38 2.57 -7.75 -4.78
N ALA A 39 3.03 -6.60 -5.23
CA ALA A 39 3.68 -6.42 -6.52
C ALA A 39 5.08 -5.85 -6.34
N GLY A 40 5.99 -6.13 -7.26
CA GLY A 40 7.34 -5.59 -7.29
C GLY A 40 7.58 -4.81 -8.59
N HIS A 41 7.97 -3.54 -8.48
CA HIS A 41 8.41 -2.74 -9.62
C HIS A 41 9.93 -2.79 -9.71
N THR A 42 10.45 -3.57 -10.66
CA THR A 42 11.90 -3.64 -10.87
C THR A 42 12.37 -2.41 -11.66
N ILE A 43 13.27 -1.66 -11.06
CA ILE A 43 13.90 -0.46 -11.63
C ILE A 43 15.40 -0.70 -11.68
N VAL A 44 16.01 -0.33 -12.80
CA VAL A 44 17.45 -0.35 -12.98
C VAL A 44 17.85 1.04 -13.46
N ASN A 45 18.57 1.77 -12.61
CA ASN A 45 19.04 3.12 -12.89
C ASN A 45 20.48 3.31 -12.36
N GLU A 46 20.97 4.53 -12.33
CA GLU A 46 22.32 4.89 -11.88
C GLU A 46 22.64 4.54 -10.42
N TYR A 47 21.60 4.43 -9.56
CA TYR A 47 21.73 4.01 -8.17
C TYR A 47 21.80 2.49 -7.99
N GLY A 48 21.47 1.71 -9.03
CA GLY A 48 21.50 0.25 -8.98
C GLY A 48 20.22 -0.42 -9.47
N LYS A 49 20.00 -1.64 -8.97
CA LYS A 49 18.80 -2.44 -9.25
C LYS A 49 17.95 -2.55 -7.99
N PHE A 50 16.70 -2.10 -8.08
CA PHE A 50 15.73 -2.08 -6.99
C PHE A 50 14.46 -2.82 -7.37
N ALA A 51 13.83 -3.43 -6.38
CA ALA A 51 12.46 -3.94 -6.48
C ALA A 51 11.60 -3.17 -5.48
N LEU A 52 10.86 -2.17 -5.95
CA LEU A 52 9.95 -1.38 -5.13
C LEU A 52 8.62 -2.10 -4.98
N HIS A 53 8.14 -2.22 -3.75
CA HIS A 53 6.86 -2.86 -3.45
C HIS A 53 5.76 -1.86 -3.07
N LEU A 54 6.10 -0.86 -2.25
CA LEU A 54 5.17 0.16 -1.76
C LEU A 54 5.51 1.56 -2.27
N ILE A 55 6.79 1.95 -2.19
CA ILE A 55 7.22 3.30 -2.54
C ILE A 55 7.03 3.55 -4.04
N PRO A 56 6.48 4.72 -4.43
CA PRO A 56 6.36 5.08 -5.84
C PRO A 56 7.71 5.15 -6.55
N SER A 57 7.74 4.78 -7.84
CA SER A 57 8.96 4.75 -8.64
C SER A 57 9.57 6.13 -8.91
N GLY A 58 8.83 7.22 -8.63
CA GLY A 58 9.35 8.59 -8.69
C GLY A 58 10.34 8.94 -7.59
N ILE A 59 10.60 8.05 -6.63
CA ILE A 59 11.50 8.31 -5.49
C ILE A 59 12.95 8.56 -5.91
N PHE A 60 13.35 8.11 -7.09
CA PHE A 60 14.68 8.33 -7.65
C PHE A 60 14.86 9.70 -8.33
N SER A 61 13.76 10.41 -8.60
CA SER A 61 13.77 11.72 -9.26
C SER A 61 13.82 12.86 -8.24
N GLU A 62 14.84 13.72 -8.35
CA GLU A 62 14.98 14.88 -7.49
C GLU A 62 13.82 15.87 -7.68
N GLY A 63 13.33 16.43 -6.58
CA GLY A 63 12.23 17.40 -6.59
C GLY A 63 10.83 16.78 -6.70
N VAL A 64 10.71 15.48 -6.92
CA VAL A 64 9.43 14.77 -7.01
C VAL A 64 8.94 14.36 -5.63
N VAL A 65 7.69 14.66 -5.31
CA VAL A 65 7.03 14.18 -4.08
C VAL A 65 6.31 12.87 -4.36
N ASN A 66 6.60 11.86 -3.57
CA ASN A 66 6.04 10.52 -3.68
C ASN A 66 4.93 10.33 -2.64
N VAL A 67 3.79 9.81 -3.06
CA VAL A 67 2.61 9.68 -2.19
C VAL A 67 2.10 8.25 -2.17
N LEU A 68 1.87 7.71 -0.98
CA LEU A 68 1.05 6.51 -0.77
C LEU A 68 -0.38 6.97 -0.44
N GLY A 69 -1.30 6.77 -1.38
CA GLY A 69 -2.67 7.28 -1.30
C GLY A 69 -3.60 6.44 -0.41
N ASN A 70 -4.83 6.90 -0.26
CA ASN A 70 -5.88 6.28 0.58
C ASN A 70 -6.20 4.84 0.21
N GLY A 71 -6.06 4.51 -1.08
CA GLY A 71 -6.39 3.19 -1.61
C GLY A 71 -5.32 2.13 -1.35
N VAL A 72 -4.12 2.54 -0.92
CA VAL A 72 -3.01 1.62 -0.63
C VAL A 72 -3.22 0.93 0.71
N VAL A 73 -2.83 -0.34 0.80
CA VAL A 73 -2.73 -1.07 2.06
C VAL A 73 -1.26 -1.29 2.38
N ILE A 74 -0.85 -0.96 3.61
CA ILE A 74 0.55 -0.76 3.97
C ILE A 74 0.97 -1.71 5.08
N ASP A 75 1.90 -2.60 4.79
CA ASP A 75 2.66 -3.35 5.79
C ASP A 75 3.76 -2.43 6.34
N LEU A 76 3.68 -2.11 7.63
CA LEU A 76 4.58 -1.14 8.26
C LEU A 76 6.03 -1.62 8.25
N GLU A 77 6.23 -2.91 8.52
CA GLU A 77 7.55 -3.53 8.56
C GLU A 77 8.20 -3.54 7.17
N ASP A 78 7.45 -3.96 6.13
CA ASP A 78 7.95 -4.00 4.77
C ASP A 78 8.26 -2.58 4.25
N LEU A 79 7.42 -1.59 4.57
CA LEU A 79 7.69 -0.20 4.19
C LEU A 79 8.94 0.36 4.88
N CYS A 80 9.12 0.08 6.18
CA CYS A 80 10.35 0.48 6.88
C CYS A 80 11.60 -0.15 6.24
N ARG A 81 11.56 -1.45 5.92
CA ARG A 81 12.68 -2.12 5.24
C ARG A 81 12.96 -1.52 3.86
N GLU A 82 11.92 -1.17 3.10
CA GLU A 82 12.08 -0.56 1.78
C GLU A 82 12.72 0.83 1.89
N ILE A 83 12.30 1.66 2.86
CA ILE A 83 12.91 2.96 3.17
C ILE A 83 14.39 2.78 3.56
N ASP A 84 14.69 1.86 4.46
CA ASP A 84 16.05 1.63 4.95
C ASP A 84 16.96 1.12 3.84
N ASN A 85 16.47 0.22 2.98
CA ASN A 85 17.21 -0.27 1.82
C ASN A 85 17.53 0.85 0.82
N LEU A 86 16.58 1.72 0.51
CA LEU A 86 16.81 2.86 -0.40
C LEU A 86 17.81 3.84 0.18
N ARG A 87 17.72 4.17 1.46
CA ARG A 87 18.67 5.03 2.16
C ARG A 87 20.08 4.46 2.18
N ALA A 88 20.23 3.15 2.36
CA ALA A 88 21.52 2.47 2.32
C ALA A 88 22.23 2.60 0.96
N HIS A 89 21.45 2.83 -0.11
CA HIS A 89 21.96 3.09 -1.47
C HIS A 89 22.07 4.59 -1.80
N GLY A 90 21.98 5.46 -0.79
CA GLY A 90 22.17 6.91 -0.96
C GLY A 90 20.91 7.66 -1.43
N ILE A 91 19.75 7.00 -1.53
CA ILE A 91 18.51 7.68 -1.89
C ILE A 91 18.01 8.48 -0.68
N ARG A 92 17.81 9.78 -0.87
CA ARG A 92 17.26 10.65 0.17
C ARG A 92 15.77 10.41 0.30
N ILE A 93 15.32 9.99 1.50
CA ILE A 93 13.90 9.81 1.84
C ILE A 93 13.59 10.60 3.10
N THR A 94 12.74 11.59 2.97
CA THR A 94 12.36 12.52 4.03
C THR A 94 10.84 12.79 3.97
N PRO A 95 10.24 13.39 5.02
CA PRO A 95 8.82 13.77 4.99
C PRO A 95 8.48 14.81 3.90
N GLU A 96 9.47 15.48 3.32
CA GLU A 96 9.26 16.43 2.22
C GLU A 96 9.00 15.70 0.90
N ASN A 97 9.67 14.56 0.63
CA ASN A 97 9.59 13.86 -0.65
C ASN A 97 8.87 12.50 -0.60
N LEU A 98 8.48 12.02 0.61
CA LEU A 98 7.59 10.88 0.79
C LEU A 98 6.44 11.25 1.74
N LYS A 99 5.21 11.03 1.31
CA LYS A 99 4.00 11.27 2.11
C LYS A 99 3.13 10.03 2.13
N ILE A 100 2.58 9.72 3.29
CA ILE A 100 1.72 8.57 3.50
C ILE A 100 0.36 9.06 3.95
N SER A 101 -0.70 8.61 3.29
CA SER A 101 -2.05 8.98 3.66
C SER A 101 -2.40 8.48 5.07
N GLU A 102 -2.88 9.37 5.91
CA GLU A 102 -3.50 9.01 7.20
C GLU A 102 -4.68 8.04 7.05
N ARG A 103 -5.28 7.97 5.84
CA ARG A 103 -6.41 7.09 5.51
C ARG A 103 -6.00 5.78 4.85
N ALA A 104 -4.74 5.56 4.57
CA ALA A 104 -4.26 4.26 4.11
C ALA A 104 -4.44 3.21 5.23
N THR A 105 -4.64 1.97 4.83
CA THR A 105 -4.99 0.88 5.75
C THR A 105 -3.75 0.09 6.14
N ILE A 106 -3.63 -0.28 7.41
CA ILE A 106 -2.52 -1.10 7.91
C ILE A 106 -2.74 -2.59 7.60
N VAL A 107 -1.74 -3.22 6.99
CA VAL A 107 -1.64 -4.68 6.88
C VAL A 107 -0.94 -5.20 8.12
N PHE A 108 -1.67 -5.84 9.02
CA PHE A 108 -1.13 -6.45 10.23
C PHE A 108 -0.56 -7.85 9.98
N PRO A 109 0.29 -8.38 10.86
CA PRO A 109 0.77 -9.76 10.80
C PRO A 109 -0.35 -10.80 10.70
N PHE A 110 -1.48 -10.59 11.36
CA PHE A 110 -2.63 -11.48 11.28
C PHE A 110 -3.30 -11.50 9.89
N HIS A 111 -3.20 -10.43 9.08
CA HIS A 111 -3.69 -10.47 7.70
C HIS A 111 -2.84 -11.41 6.84
N ARG A 112 -1.50 -11.38 7.01
CA ARG A 112 -0.60 -12.31 6.32
C ARG A 112 -0.87 -13.76 6.75
N ALA A 113 -1.09 -13.98 8.05
CA ALA A 113 -1.44 -15.31 8.55
C ALA A 113 -2.77 -15.81 7.98
N LEU A 114 -3.82 -14.98 7.95
CA LEU A 114 -5.13 -15.34 7.38
C LEU A 114 -5.03 -15.68 5.89
N ASP A 115 -4.23 -14.96 5.13
CA ASP A 115 -3.98 -15.23 3.71
C ASP A 115 -3.34 -16.62 3.52
N GLY A 116 -2.32 -16.94 4.33
CA GLY A 116 -1.68 -18.26 4.31
C GLY A 116 -2.59 -19.41 4.78
N LEU A 117 -3.37 -19.18 5.82
CA LEU A 117 -4.33 -20.16 6.34
C LEU A 117 -5.42 -20.50 5.33
N GLU A 118 -5.94 -19.49 4.62
CA GLU A 118 -6.95 -19.71 3.58
C GLU A 118 -6.37 -20.46 2.37
N GLU A 119 -5.19 -20.08 1.90
CA GLU A 119 -4.50 -20.82 0.82
C GLU A 119 -4.25 -22.29 1.23
N ALA A 120 -3.84 -22.54 2.48
CA ALA A 120 -3.64 -23.88 3.00
C ALA A 120 -4.97 -24.68 3.05
N ARG A 121 -6.07 -24.04 3.48
CA ARG A 121 -7.42 -24.64 3.54
C ARG A 121 -7.93 -25.02 2.16
N LEU A 122 -7.64 -24.22 1.13
CA LEU A 122 -8.11 -24.44 -0.25
C LEU A 122 -7.46 -25.65 -0.93
N LYS A 123 -6.28 -26.09 -0.48
CA LYS A 123 -5.52 -27.22 -1.04
C LYS A 123 -5.32 -27.07 -2.57
N ASP A 124 -5.93 -27.95 -3.36
CA ASP A 124 -5.81 -27.94 -4.84
C ASP A 124 -6.61 -26.80 -5.50
N ARG A 125 -7.45 -26.09 -4.75
CA ARG A 125 -8.25 -24.95 -5.22
C ARG A 125 -7.64 -23.58 -4.89
N LYS A 126 -6.34 -23.54 -4.61
CA LYS A 126 -5.61 -22.31 -4.29
C LYS A 126 -5.77 -21.24 -5.37
N TYR A 127 -5.89 -20.01 -4.95
CA TYR A 127 -5.91 -18.85 -5.86
C TYR A 127 -4.50 -18.41 -6.28
N GLY A 128 -3.45 -18.88 -5.61
CA GLY A 128 -2.08 -18.46 -5.84
C GLY A 128 -1.78 -17.11 -5.21
N SER A 129 -2.23 -16.91 -3.97
CA SER A 129 -1.95 -15.67 -3.23
C SER A 129 -0.45 -15.43 -3.05
N THR A 130 -0.08 -14.16 -2.98
CA THR A 130 1.28 -13.73 -2.65
C THR A 130 1.62 -13.88 -1.18
N LEU A 131 0.66 -14.29 -0.34
CA LEU A 131 0.77 -14.43 1.11
C LEU A 131 1.13 -13.12 1.83
N ARG A 132 0.75 -11.98 1.22
CA ARG A 132 1.01 -10.64 1.75
C ARG A 132 -0.19 -10.04 2.49
N GLY A 133 -1.26 -10.82 2.68
CA GLY A 133 -2.44 -10.40 3.43
C GLY A 133 -3.35 -9.43 2.68
N ILE A 134 -3.22 -9.34 1.34
CA ILE A 134 -3.93 -8.34 0.53
C ILE A 134 -5.43 -8.60 0.53
N ALA A 135 -5.87 -9.82 0.24
CA ALA A 135 -7.30 -10.15 0.24
C ALA A 135 -7.93 -9.96 1.64
N PRO A 136 -7.34 -10.47 2.74
CA PRO A 136 -7.88 -10.23 4.09
C PRO A 136 -8.00 -8.74 4.45
N VAL A 137 -6.98 -7.92 4.19
CA VAL A 137 -7.00 -6.50 4.58
C VAL A 137 -7.99 -5.68 3.76
N TYR A 138 -8.15 -5.95 2.45
CA TYR A 138 -9.18 -5.30 1.66
C TYR A 138 -10.59 -5.74 2.07
N SER A 139 -10.80 -7.03 2.37
CA SER A 139 -12.06 -7.51 2.96
C SER A 139 -12.39 -6.72 4.23
N ASP A 140 -11.44 -6.55 5.13
CA ASP A 140 -11.60 -5.81 6.38
C ASP A 140 -11.90 -4.33 6.16
N LYS A 141 -11.24 -3.71 5.18
CA LYS A 141 -11.51 -2.33 4.81
C LYS A 141 -12.97 -2.12 4.45
N TYR A 142 -13.54 -2.99 3.61
CA TYR A 142 -14.94 -2.90 3.20
C TYR A 142 -15.92 -3.34 4.31
N GLN A 143 -15.50 -4.22 5.22
CA GLN A 143 -16.24 -4.56 6.43
C GLN A 143 -16.12 -3.49 7.53
N LYS A 144 -15.28 -2.46 7.36
CA LYS A 144 -15.00 -1.40 8.35
C LYS A 144 -14.38 -1.97 9.64
N LYS A 145 -13.54 -3.00 9.50
CA LYS A 145 -12.84 -3.71 10.59
C LYS A 145 -11.33 -3.60 10.41
N THR A 146 -10.85 -2.40 10.17
CA THR A 146 -9.44 -2.14 9.90
C THR A 146 -8.94 -0.90 10.63
N VAL A 147 -7.63 -0.79 10.80
CA VAL A 147 -6.94 0.37 11.37
C VAL A 147 -6.35 1.20 10.24
N MET A 148 -6.55 2.50 10.28
CA MET A 148 -5.91 3.46 9.36
C MET A 148 -4.58 3.94 9.92
N LEU A 149 -3.64 4.32 9.05
CA LEU A 149 -2.31 4.78 9.48
C LEU A 149 -2.36 6.01 10.40
N GLY A 150 -3.32 6.91 10.20
CA GLY A 150 -3.50 8.07 11.07
C GLY A 150 -3.70 7.71 12.55
N GLU A 151 -4.22 6.52 12.84
CA GLU A 151 -4.43 6.06 14.23
C GLU A 151 -3.12 5.80 14.98
N LEU A 152 -2.01 5.56 14.26
CA LEU A 152 -0.69 5.44 14.86
C LEU A 152 -0.25 6.71 15.60
N LEU A 153 -0.83 7.86 15.27
CA LEU A 153 -0.57 9.15 15.91
C LEU A 153 -1.35 9.34 17.22
N TYR A 154 -2.29 8.42 17.54
CA TYR A 154 -3.19 8.49 18.69
C TYR A 154 -3.19 7.16 19.47
N PRO A 155 -2.17 6.88 20.30
CA PRO A 155 -1.94 5.56 20.91
C PRO A 155 -3.12 4.99 21.69
N GLU A 156 -3.82 5.83 22.46
CA GLU A 156 -4.97 5.38 23.26
C GLU A 156 -6.17 4.99 22.38
N HIS A 157 -6.41 5.74 21.31
CA HIS A 157 -7.44 5.39 20.33
C HIS A 157 -7.07 4.10 19.59
N LEU A 158 -5.83 4.00 19.11
CA LEU A 158 -5.31 2.81 18.46
C LEU A 158 -5.49 1.56 19.32
N LYS A 159 -5.13 1.65 20.61
CA LYS A 159 -5.25 0.53 21.56
C LYS A 159 -6.70 0.04 21.69
N ALA A 160 -7.63 0.96 21.92
CA ALA A 160 -9.04 0.63 22.09
C ALA A 160 -9.65 0.04 20.80
N HIS A 161 -9.36 0.64 19.64
CA HIS A 161 -9.87 0.20 18.35
C HIS A 161 -9.27 -1.16 17.93
N LEU A 162 -7.95 -1.31 18.05
CA LEU A 162 -7.25 -2.56 17.71
C LEU A 162 -7.72 -3.73 18.60
N ALA A 163 -8.01 -3.49 19.88
CA ALA A 163 -8.56 -4.52 20.76
C ALA A 163 -9.88 -5.08 20.22
N THR A 164 -10.79 -4.19 19.77
CA THR A 164 -12.08 -4.58 19.18
C THR A 164 -11.90 -5.36 17.87
N ILE A 165 -10.97 -4.92 17.00
CA ILE A 165 -10.68 -5.60 15.74
C ILE A 165 -10.07 -6.97 16.01
N LEU A 166 -9.12 -7.05 16.93
CA LEU A 166 -8.39 -8.28 17.23
C LEU A 166 -9.28 -9.33 17.88
N GLU A 167 -10.24 -8.95 18.71
CA GLU A 167 -11.27 -9.86 19.23
C GLU A 167 -11.96 -10.61 18.07
N TRP A 168 -12.45 -9.88 17.07
CA TRP A 168 -13.09 -10.47 15.90
C TRP A 168 -12.14 -11.34 15.07
N LYS A 169 -10.90 -10.88 14.88
CA LYS A 169 -9.91 -11.63 14.11
C LYS A 169 -9.52 -12.93 14.77
N ASN A 170 -9.34 -12.91 16.08
CA ASN A 170 -9.01 -14.10 16.85
C ASN A 170 -10.14 -15.15 16.85
N LEU A 171 -11.41 -14.72 16.80
CA LEU A 171 -12.52 -15.67 16.61
C LEU A 171 -12.39 -16.43 15.29
N ILE A 172 -12.01 -15.75 14.20
CA ILE A 172 -11.82 -16.40 12.89
C ILE A 172 -10.57 -17.28 12.92
N ILE A 173 -9.44 -16.73 13.39
CA ILE A 173 -8.17 -17.44 13.43
C ILE A 173 -8.27 -18.73 14.25
N HIS A 174 -8.91 -18.67 15.41
CA HIS A 174 -9.05 -19.83 16.29
C HIS A 174 -10.15 -20.79 15.84
N ASN A 175 -11.37 -20.30 15.65
CA ASN A 175 -12.53 -21.18 15.45
C ASN A 175 -12.67 -21.70 14.00
N VAL A 176 -12.18 -20.94 13.02
CA VAL A 176 -12.29 -21.37 11.61
C VAL A 176 -11.02 -22.11 11.17
N TYR A 177 -9.84 -21.60 11.56
CA TYR A 177 -8.56 -22.15 11.09
C TYR A 177 -7.83 -22.99 12.13
N GLY A 178 -8.24 -23.00 13.40
CA GLY A 178 -7.58 -23.74 14.47
C GLY A 178 -6.18 -23.23 14.79
N ALA A 179 -5.88 -21.97 14.45
CA ALA A 179 -4.58 -21.35 14.66
C ALA A 179 -4.55 -20.55 15.98
N GLU A 180 -3.34 -20.25 16.45
CA GLU A 180 -3.14 -19.51 17.70
C GLU A 180 -3.58 -18.05 17.57
N PRO A 181 -4.36 -17.53 18.53
CA PRO A 181 -4.78 -16.12 18.58
C PRO A 181 -3.59 -15.16 18.76
N TYR A 182 -3.70 -13.98 18.19
CA TYR A 182 -2.76 -12.88 18.40
C TYR A 182 -3.05 -12.14 19.70
N LYS A 183 -1.99 -11.73 20.42
CA LYS A 183 -2.10 -10.90 21.61
C LYS A 183 -2.11 -9.43 21.24
N LEU A 184 -2.92 -8.66 21.96
CA LEU A 184 -3.02 -7.20 21.74
C LEU A 184 -1.67 -6.51 21.98
N GLU A 185 -0.97 -6.92 23.04
CA GLU A 185 0.32 -6.36 23.44
C GLU A 185 1.37 -6.52 22.33
N ASP A 186 1.41 -7.68 21.67
CA ASP A 186 2.35 -7.96 20.59
C ASP A 186 2.05 -7.09 19.37
N MET A 187 0.76 -6.89 19.04
CA MET A 187 0.35 -6.04 17.93
C MET A 187 0.62 -4.56 18.22
N LEU A 188 0.44 -4.12 19.46
CA LEU A 188 0.77 -2.75 19.87
C LEU A 188 2.28 -2.50 19.86
N ALA A 189 3.08 -3.46 20.33
CA ALA A 189 4.53 -3.40 20.27
C ALA A 189 5.02 -3.30 18.82
N TRP A 190 4.45 -4.08 17.89
CA TRP A 190 4.74 -4.01 16.47
C TRP A 190 4.36 -2.64 15.87
N CYS A 191 3.19 -2.10 16.23
CA CYS A 191 2.80 -0.74 15.83
C CYS A 191 3.76 0.32 16.37
N GLN A 192 4.21 0.20 17.62
CA GLN A 192 5.16 1.12 18.23
C GLN A 192 6.53 1.05 17.54
N GLU A 193 7.03 -0.13 17.23
CA GLU A 193 8.33 -0.33 16.61
C GLU A 193 8.40 0.28 15.21
N PHE A 194 7.44 -0.07 14.35
CA PHE A 194 7.45 0.35 12.94
C PHE A 194 6.67 1.64 12.71
N GLY A 195 5.55 1.83 13.42
CA GLY A 195 4.72 3.02 13.28
C GLY A 195 5.42 4.31 13.70
N SER A 196 6.25 4.26 14.77
CA SER A 196 7.04 5.43 15.19
C SER A 196 8.01 5.93 14.12
N LYS A 197 8.59 5.01 13.33
CA LYS A 197 9.49 5.34 12.21
C LYS A 197 8.73 5.98 11.04
N LEU A 198 7.48 5.60 10.86
CA LEU A 198 6.62 6.09 9.76
C LEU A 198 5.81 7.34 10.12
N ALA A 199 5.61 7.62 11.41
CA ALA A 199 4.83 8.76 11.89
C ALA A 199 5.18 10.11 11.22
N PRO A 200 6.47 10.46 10.98
CA PRO A 200 6.82 11.73 10.35
C PRO A 200 6.30 11.88 8.90
N TYR A 201 6.00 10.76 8.21
CA TYR A 201 5.53 10.76 6.83
C TYR A 201 4.00 10.79 6.73
N ILE A 202 3.29 10.49 7.82
CA ILE A 202 1.82 10.40 7.84
C ILE A 202 1.24 11.81 7.82
N CYS A 203 0.35 12.06 6.86
CA CYS A 203 -0.32 13.35 6.73
C CYS A 203 -1.67 13.23 6.03
N ASN A 204 -2.42 14.34 6.02
CA ASN A 204 -3.63 14.48 5.22
C ASN A 204 -3.26 14.67 3.75
N THR A 205 -3.07 13.57 3.03
CA THR A 205 -2.70 13.59 1.62
C THR A 205 -3.81 14.16 0.73
N THR A 206 -5.08 14.02 1.09
CA THR A 206 -6.20 14.63 0.35
C THR A 206 -6.06 16.14 0.32
N ARG A 207 -5.75 16.77 1.46
CA ARG A 207 -5.52 18.22 1.52
C ARG A 207 -4.27 18.62 0.74
N PHE A 208 -3.17 17.87 0.93
CA PHE A 208 -1.92 18.10 0.20
C PHE A 208 -2.13 18.07 -1.33
N LEU A 209 -2.82 17.06 -1.83
CA LEU A 209 -3.07 16.88 -3.27
C LEU A 209 -4.03 17.94 -3.83
N TYR A 210 -5.06 18.31 -3.05
CA TYR A 210 -5.95 19.39 -3.42
C TYR A 210 -5.20 20.72 -3.58
N ASP A 211 -4.33 21.06 -2.63
CA ASP A 211 -3.53 22.30 -2.68
C ASP A 211 -2.52 22.25 -3.84
N ALA A 212 -1.93 21.09 -4.11
CA ALA A 212 -1.03 20.87 -5.25
C ALA A 212 -1.76 21.06 -6.59
N GLU A 213 -2.94 20.49 -6.76
CA GLU A 213 -3.76 20.65 -7.94
C GLU A 213 -4.13 22.13 -8.17
N LYS A 214 -4.57 22.82 -7.13
CA LYS A 214 -4.88 24.26 -7.19
C LYS A 214 -3.67 25.12 -7.55
N SER A 215 -2.47 24.66 -7.21
CA SER A 215 -1.21 25.32 -7.54
C SER A 215 -0.69 24.97 -8.94
N GLY A 216 -1.44 24.18 -9.72
CA GLY A 216 -1.08 23.81 -11.08
C GLY A 216 -0.02 22.73 -11.20
N LYS A 217 0.20 21.92 -10.14
CA LYS A 217 1.16 20.83 -10.13
C LYS A 217 0.73 19.69 -11.06
N ASN A 218 1.73 19.06 -11.70
CA ASN A 218 1.51 17.87 -12.53
C ASN A 218 1.58 16.62 -11.67
N ILE A 219 0.56 15.76 -11.76
CA ILE A 219 0.41 14.58 -10.93
C ILE A 219 0.41 13.32 -11.80
N MET A 220 1.25 12.35 -11.44
CA MET A 220 1.28 11.03 -12.04
C MET A 220 0.74 9.99 -11.06
N PHE A 221 -0.17 9.15 -11.54
CA PHE A 221 -0.73 8.02 -10.81
C PHE A 221 -0.06 6.73 -11.29
N GLU A 222 0.61 6.03 -10.38
CA GLU A 222 1.29 4.77 -10.63
C GLU A 222 0.43 3.61 -10.13
N ALA A 223 -0.12 2.82 -11.07
CA ALA A 223 -0.80 1.58 -10.74
C ALA A 223 0.18 0.45 -10.47
N GLN A 224 -0.28 -0.55 -9.76
CA GLN A 224 0.35 -1.86 -9.75
C GLN A 224 -0.56 -2.92 -10.36
N LEU A 225 0.03 -4.05 -10.79
CA LEU A 225 -0.66 -5.09 -11.54
C LEU A 225 -1.19 -4.58 -12.90
N GLY A 226 -2.16 -5.28 -13.47
CA GLY A 226 -2.77 -4.94 -14.75
C GLY A 226 -4.25 -5.30 -14.80
N ALA A 227 -4.92 -4.95 -15.87
CA ALA A 227 -6.37 -5.09 -16.03
C ALA A 227 -6.88 -6.52 -15.84
N LEU A 228 -6.10 -7.54 -16.24
CA LEU A 228 -6.48 -8.95 -16.02
C LEU A 228 -6.47 -9.36 -14.54
N ARG A 229 -5.82 -8.57 -13.68
CA ARG A 229 -5.78 -8.76 -12.22
C ARG A 229 -6.70 -7.82 -11.45
N ASP A 230 -7.45 -6.98 -12.14
CA ASP A 230 -8.41 -6.06 -11.52
C ASP A 230 -9.54 -6.84 -10.84
N ILE A 231 -10.00 -6.36 -9.67
CA ILE A 231 -11.03 -7.05 -8.89
C ILE A 231 -12.38 -7.09 -9.62
N ASP A 232 -12.71 -6.04 -10.39
CA ASP A 232 -14.01 -5.90 -11.04
C ASP A 232 -14.02 -6.40 -12.50
N PHE A 233 -12.87 -6.23 -13.21
CA PHE A 233 -12.78 -6.51 -14.66
C PHE A 233 -11.82 -7.65 -15.01
N GLY A 234 -11.09 -8.17 -14.02
CA GLY A 234 -10.10 -9.22 -14.25
C GLY A 234 -10.68 -10.63 -14.35
N ILE A 235 -9.80 -11.61 -14.43
CA ILE A 235 -10.15 -13.04 -14.55
C ILE A 235 -10.49 -13.66 -13.20
N PHE A 236 -11.58 -13.19 -12.58
CA PHE A 236 -12.04 -13.67 -11.28
C PHE A 236 -12.17 -15.21 -11.24
N PRO A 237 -11.71 -15.90 -10.16
CA PRO A 237 -11.20 -15.36 -8.89
C PRO A 237 -9.67 -15.13 -8.86
N TYR A 238 -8.95 -15.27 -9.95
CA TYR A 238 -7.49 -15.11 -10.02
C TYR A 238 -7.05 -13.64 -10.14
N THR A 239 -7.74 -12.76 -9.43
CA THR A 239 -7.54 -11.31 -9.40
C THR A 239 -6.77 -10.88 -8.15
N SER A 240 -6.34 -9.63 -8.11
CA SER A 240 -6.02 -8.93 -6.86
C SER A 240 -7.32 -8.46 -6.19
N SER A 241 -7.23 -8.02 -4.94
CA SER A 241 -8.39 -7.47 -4.22
C SER A 241 -8.48 -5.94 -4.34
N SER A 242 -7.82 -5.36 -5.32
CA SER A 242 -7.83 -3.91 -5.57
C SER A 242 -8.13 -3.59 -7.04
N SER A 243 -8.64 -2.38 -7.29
CA SER A 243 -8.90 -1.90 -8.64
C SER A 243 -7.63 -1.31 -9.26
N SER A 244 -7.11 -1.96 -10.31
CA SER A 244 -5.89 -1.57 -11.01
C SER A 244 -6.14 -0.59 -12.18
N ASN A 245 -7.38 -0.24 -12.43
CA ASN A 245 -7.78 0.64 -13.53
C ASN A 245 -7.48 2.12 -13.25
N ALA A 246 -7.27 2.90 -14.31
CA ALA A 246 -7.10 4.34 -14.22
C ALA A 246 -8.32 5.06 -13.60
N GLY A 247 -9.53 4.54 -13.81
CA GLY A 247 -10.75 5.10 -13.21
C GLY A 247 -10.77 5.11 -11.69
N TYR A 248 -9.99 4.24 -11.03
CA TYR A 248 -9.86 4.24 -9.57
C TYR A 248 -8.79 5.22 -9.06
N ALA A 249 -7.97 5.80 -9.92
CA ALA A 249 -6.83 6.63 -9.52
C ALA A 249 -7.23 7.80 -8.61
N CYS A 250 -8.27 8.55 -8.98
CA CYS A 250 -8.75 9.67 -8.16
C CYS A 250 -9.28 9.20 -6.80
N VAL A 251 -10.05 8.12 -6.76
CA VAL A 251 -10.61 7.54 -5.52
C VAL A 251 -9.47 7.05 -4.61
N GLY A 252 -8.54 6.27 -5.17
CA GLY A 252 -7.44 5.69 -4.40
C GLY A 252 -6.39 6.71 -3.97
N ALA A 253 -6.23 7.82 -4.68
CA ALA A 253 -5.39 8.94 -4.28
C ALA A 253 -6.07 9.85 -3.25
N GLY A 254 -7.41 9.88 -3.22
CA GLY A 254 -8.21 10.73 -2.34
C GLY A 254 -8.38 12.15 -2.87
N ILE A 255 -8.47 12.32 -4.18
CA ILE A 255 -8.77 13.61 -4.82
C ILE A 255 -10.09 13.51 -5.59
N PRO A 256 -10.81 14.63 -5.78
CA PRO A 256 -11.98 14.66 -6.66
C PRO A 256 -11.60 14.25 -8.09
N GLY A 257 -12.53 13.57 -8.77
CA GLY A 257 -12.37 13.17 -10.17
C GLY A 257 -12.68 14.29 -11.15
#